data_3f0c1984d8451fafdfb816fe18b52741
#
_entry.id   3f0c1984d8451fafdfb816fe18b52741
#
_cell.length_a   1.000
_cell.length_b   1.000
_cell.length_c   1.000
_cell.angle_alpha   90.00
_cell.angle_beta   90.00
_cell.angle_gamma   90.00
#
_symmetry.space_group_name_H-M   'P 1'
#
loop_
_entity.id
_entity.type
_entity.pdbx_description
1 polymer ?
#
loop_
_entity_poly.entity_id
_entity_poly.type
_entity_poly.pdbx_seq_one_letter_code
_entity_poly.pdbx_strand_id
1 'polypeptide(L)'
;MSPIHLKTGIGSLSAYCGATSAGAGAGAGICYLYGGRYDEIAHTVVNALAINSGMLCDGAKASCAAKIASAVEAGLLGMQMYRHDSQFYGGDGIVVKGVENTIRNIGTLASEGMRETDRTIIRMMIQEH
;
A
#
# COMPACT_ATOMS: atom_id res chain seq x y z
N MET A 1 -10.66 7.84 1.33
CA MET A 1 -10.19 6.74 0.47
C MET A 1 -8.95 7.18 -0.27
N SER A 2 -7.95 6.33 -0.35
CA SER A 2 -6.71 6.66 -1.03
C SER A 2 -6.86 6.66 -2.56
N PRO A 3 -5.94 7.32 -3.31
CA PRO A 3 -5.98 7.29 -4.76
C PRO A 3 -5.95 5.88 -5.36
N ILE A 4 -5.25 4.94 -4.70
CA ILE A 4 -5.17 3.55 -5.15
C ILE A 4 -6.55 2.93 -5.16
N HIS A 5 -7.29 3.07 -4.07
CA HIS A 5 -8.64 2.52 -3.96
C HIS A 5 -9.62 3.18 -4.93
N LEU A 6 -9.50 4.49 -5.12
CA LEU A 6 -10.33 5.21 -6.08
C LEU A 6 -10.08 4.76 -7.51
N LYS A 7 -8.82 4.59 -7.90
CA LYS A 7 -8.47 4.17 -9.26
C LYS A 7 -8.86 2.74 -9.58
N THR A 8 -8.81 1.86 -8.60
CA THR A 8 -9.03 0.43 -8.81
C THR A 8 -10.45 -0.03 -8.49
N GLY A 9 -11.25 0.81 -7.83
CA GLY A 9 -12.60 0.46 -7.45
C GLY A 9 -12.68 -0.70 -6.46
N ILE A 10 -11.68 -0.85 -5.61
CA ILE A 10 -11.59 -1.97 -4.66
C ILE A 10 -12.77 -1.98 -3.69
N GLY A 11 -13.09 -0.83 -3.11
CA GLY A 11 -14.14 -0.74 -2.10
C GLY A 11 -13.82 -1.51 -0.82
N SER A 12 -14.89 -1.95 -0.14
CA SER A 12 -14.77 -2.60 1.18
C SER A 12 -14.54 -4.10 1.11
N LEU A 13 -14.56 -4.70 -0.08
CA LEU A 13 -14.50 -6.16 -0.24
C LEU A 13 -13.12 -6.70 -0.58
N SER A 14 -12.09 -5.87 -0.57
CA SER A 14 -10.73 -6.32 -0.86
C SER A 14 -10.02 -6.78 0.40
N ALA A 15 -9.31 -7.91 0.30
CA ALA A 15 -8.39 -8.37 1.34
C ALA A 15 -7.10 -7.55 1.40
N TYR A 16 -6.83 -6.69 0.42
CA TYR A 16 -5.68 -5.80 0.45
C TYR A 16 -5.94 -4.66 1.42
N CYS A 17 -5.06 -4.45 2.37
CA CYS A 17 -5.28 -3.49 3.45
C CYS A 17 -5.23 -2.04 2.96
N GLY A 18 -6.30 -1.30 3.20
CA GLY A 18 -6.37 0.12 2.85
C GLY A 18 -5.36 0.98 3.62
N ALA A 19 -4.90 0.52 4.79
CA ALA A 19 -3.89 1.23 5.56
C ALA A 19 -2.58 1.36 4.77
N THR A 20 -2.22 0.37 3.96
CA THR A 20 -1.01 0.40 3.14
C THR A 20 -1.04 1.59 2.17
N SER A 21 -2.16 1.78 1.46
CA SER A 21 -2.28 2.90 0.53
C SER A 21 -2.39 4.25 1.24
N ALA A 22 -3.05 4.28 2.39
CA ALA A 22 -3.12 5.49 3.21
C ALA A 22 -1.74 5.91 3.72
N GLY A 23 -0.92 4.94 4.15
CA GLY A 23 0.46 5.19 4.58
C GLY A 23 1.35 5.68 3.45
N ALA A 24 1.19 5.12 2.25
CA ALA A 24 1.91 5.59 1.07
C ALA A 24 1.54 7.04 0.75
N GLY A 25 0.24 7.37 0.83
CA GLY A 25 -0.23 8.74 0.65
C GLY A 25 0.32 9.69 1.70
N ALA A 26 0.35 9.29 2.96
CA ALA A 26 0.94 10.09 4.04
C ALA A 26 2.42 10.33 3.82
N GLY A 27 3.17 9.29 3.42
CA GLY A 27 4.59 9.42 3.09
C GLY A 27 4.84 10.41 1.95
N ALA A 28 4.02 10.34 0.90
CA ALA A 28 4.08 11.27 -0.22
C ALA A 28 3.83 12.70 0.23
N GLY A 29 2.81 12.92 1.08
CA GLY A 29 2.49 14.24 1.62
C GLY A 29 3.63 14.81 2.47
N ILE A 30 4.20 14.00 3.35
CA ILE A 30 5.33 14.41 4.17
C ILE A 30 6.53 14.75 3.28
N CYS A 31 6.82 13.92 2.28
CA CYS A 31 7.90 14.18 1.33
C CYS A 31 7.72 15.53 0.64
N TYR A 32 6.51 15.83 0.19
CA TYR A 32 6.17 17.11 -0.42
C TYR A 32 6.44 18.29 0.54
N LEU A 33 6.02 18.15 1.80
CA LEU A 33 6.22 19.19 2.82
C LEU A 33 7.70 19.47 3.08
N TYR A 34 8.56 18.47 2.93
CA TYR A 34 10.01 18.63 3.06
C TYR A 34 10.70 19.01 1.76
N GLY A 35 9.94 19.49 0.77
CA GLY A 35 10.49 20.02 -0.47
C GLY A 35 10.79 18.95 -1.53
N GLY A 36 10.27 17.73 -1.35
CA GLY A 36 10.47 16.65 -2.32
C GLY A 36 9.80 16.97 -3.66
N ARG A 37 10.48 16.61 -4.75
CA ARG A 37 9.96 16.77 -6.09
C ARG A 37 9.32 15.48 -6.57
N TYR A 38 8.81 15.47 -7.80
CA TYR A 38 8.07 14.33 -8.34
C TYR A 38 8.81 13.00 -8.19
N ASP A 39 10.10 12.96 -8.55
CA ASP A 39 10.86 11.70 -8.46
C ASP A 39 10.94 11.18 -7.03
N GLU A 40 11.20 12.05 -6.07
CA GLU A 40 11.28 11.66 -4.66
C GLU A 40 9.93 11.19 -4.16
N ILE A 41 8.85 11.90 -4.50
CA ILE A 41 7.49 11.53 -4.12
C ILE A 41 7.12 10.19 -4.73
N ALA A 42 7.40 10.00 -6.02
CA ALA A 42 7.10 8.75 -6.72
C ALA A 42 7.82 7.56 -6.11
N HIS A 43 9.12 7.68 -5.83
CA HIS A 43 9.88 6.61 -5.18
C HIS A 43 9.43 6.35 -3.75
N THR A 44 9.04 7.39 -3.02
CA THR A 44 8.48 7.23 -1.66
C THR A 44 7.23 6.37 -1.70
N VAL A 45 6.32 6.63 -2.63
CA VAL A 45 5.09 5.83 -2.80
C VAL A 45 5.42 4.38 -3.15
N VAL A 46 6.29 4.16 -4.13
CA VAL A 46 6.67 2.81 -4.56
C VAL A 46 7.33 2.04 -3.42
N ASN A 47 8.27 2.65 -2.71
CA ASN A 47 8.96 2.01 -1.60
C ASN A 47 7.98 1.64 -0.48
N ALA A 48 7.08 2.55 -0.11
CA ALA A 48 6.07 2.29 0.92
C ALA A 48 5.16 1.13 0.54
N LEU A 49 4.70 1.08 -0.70
CA LEU A 49 3.84 0.00 -1.19
C LEU A 49 4.57 -1.34 -1.20
N ALA A 50 5.84 -1.34 -1.62
CA ALA A 50 6.64 -2.56 -1.66
C ALA A 50 6.91 -3.11 -0.25
N ILE A 51 7.18 -2.24 0.72
CA ILE A 51 7.47 -2.65 2.10
C ILE A 51 6.28 -3.36 2.72
N ASN A 52 5.07 -2.84 2.54
CA ASN A 52 3.87 -3.37 3.18
C ASN A 52 2.94 -4.12 2.22
N SER A 53 3.47 -4.68 1.14
CA SER A 53 2.64 -5.34 0.13
C SER A 53 1.92 -6.59 0.64
N GLY A 54 2.37 -7.19 1.73
CA GLY A 54 1.76 -8.39 2.31
C GLY A 54 0.70 -8.12 3.36
N MET A 55 0.37 -6.88 3.64
CA MET A 55 -0.60 -6.54 4.67
C MET A 55 -2.03 -6.80 4.19
N LEU A 56 -2.75 -7.66 4.91
CA LEU A 56 -4.11 -8.07 4.55
C LEU A 56 -5.16 -7.34 5.38
N CYS A 57 -6.34 -7.18 4.80
CA CYS A 57 -7.50 -6.65 5.49
C CYS A 57 -8.36 -7.82 5.98
N ASP A 58 -8.52 -7.94 7.30
CA ASP A 58 -9.33 -8.96 7.94
C ASP A 58 -10.46 -8.36 8.79
N GLY A 59 -10.92 -7.19 8.39
CA GLY A 59 -12.01 -6.46 9.05
C GLY A 59 -11.50 -5.33 9.94
N ALA A 60 -12.39 -4.36 10.21
CA ALA A 60 -12.07 -3.23 11.08
C ALA A 60 -11.99 -3.68 12.54
N LYS A 61 -10.82 -3.54 13.15
CA LYS A 61 -10.60 -3.95 14.54
C LYS A 61 -9.38 -3.25 15.13
N ALA A 62 -9.07 -3.56 16.38
CA ALA A 62 -7.98 -2.90 17.12
C ALA A 62 -6.62 -2.96 16.41
N SER A 63 -6.33 -4.08 15.73
CA SER A 63 -5.06 -4.22 15.01
C SER A 63 -4.91 -3.23 13.85
N CYS A 64 -6.00 -2.62 13.38
CA CYS A 64 -5.92 -1.61 12.32
C CYS A 64 -5.12 -0.39 12.75
N ALA A 65 -5.16 -0.03 14.03
CA ALA A 65 -4.35 1.09 14.54
C ALA A 65 -2.85 0.79 14.34
N ALA A 66 -2.41 -0.43 14.66
CA ALA A 66 -1.02 -0.84 14.46
C ALA A 66 -0.67 -0.93 12.97
N LYS A 67 -1.59 -1.39 12.13
CA LYS A 67 -1.39 -1.44 10.68
C LYS A 67 -1.21 -0.04 10.09
N ILE A 68 -2.00 0.93 10.55
CA ILE A 68 -1.87 2.33 10.12
C ILE A 68 -0.51 2.88 10.54
N ALA A 69 -0.09 2.66 11.79
CA ALA A 69 1.21 3.10 12.28
C ALA A 69 2.35 2.50 11.45
N SER A 70 2.29 1.20 11.17
CA SER A 70 3.26 0.52 10.31
C SER A 70 3.28 1.09 8.90
N ALA A 71 2.12 1.39 8.34
CA ALA A 71 2.02 1.93 6.98
C ALA A 71 2.61 3.34 6.89
N VAL A 72 2.40 4.18 7.90
CA VAL A 72 2.99 5.53 7.96
C VAL A 72 4.51 5.42 8.11
N GLU A 73 5.01 4.53 8.96
CA GLU A 73 6.44 4.27 9.09
C GLU A 73 7.05 3.80 7.77
N ALA A 74 6.36 2.95 7.02
CA ALA A 74 6.81 2.53 5.69
C ALA A 74 6.91 3.71 4.73
N GLY A 75 5.99 4.66 4.80
CA GLY A 75 6.05 5.89 4.02
C GLY A 75 7.27 6.73 4.35
N LEU A 76 7.55 6.90 5.64
CA LEU A 76 8.73 7.65 6.09
C LEU A 76 10.03 6.92 5.72
N LEU A 77 10.06 5.61 5.91
CA LEU A 77 11.21 4.80 5.51
C LEU A 77 11.44 4.88 4.00
N GLY A 78 10.37 4.83 3.21
CA GLY A 78 10.45 4.94 1.77
C GLY A 78 11.07 6.25 1.31
N MET A 79 10.72 7.35 1.98
CA MET A 79 11.32 8.66 1.72
C MET A 79 12.81 8.66 2.09
N GLN A 80 13.17 8.11 3.25
CA GLN A 80 14.56 8.04 3.69
C GLN A 80 15.40 7.17 2.75
N MET A 81 14.86 6.07 2.28
CA MET A 81 15.53 5.20 1.31
C MET A 81 15.91 5.98 0.05
N TYR A 82 14.98 6.74 -0.49
CA TYR A 82 15.27 7.54 -1.67
C TYR A 82 16.40 8.55 -1.40
N ARG A 83 16.35 9.23 -0.26
CA ARG A 83 17.34 10.25 0.13
C ARG A 83 18.74 9.66 0.32
N HIS A 84 18.83 8.35 0.59
CA HIS A 84 20.09 7.63 0.72
C HIS A 84 20.41 6.79 -0.50
N ASP A 85 19.80 7.08 -1.65
CA ASP A 85 19.97 6.36 -2.91
C ASP A 85 19.67 4.86 -2.82
N SER A 86 18.77 4.48 -1.90
CA SER A 86 18.30 3.11 -1.76
C SER A 86 16.82 3.07 -2.14
N GLN A 87 16.47 2.32 -3.18
CA GLN A 87 15.08 2.19 -3.60
C GLN A 87 14.86 0.86 -4.31
N PHE A 88 13.60 0.46 -4.39
CA PHE A 88 13.22 -0.72 -5.14
C PHE A 88 13.07 -0.37 -6.62
N TYR A 89 13.53 -1.26 -7.47
CA TYR A 89 13.56 -1.04 -8.92
C TYR A 89 12.53 -1.90 -9.64
N GLY A 90 12.20 -1.51 -10.86
CA GLY A 90 11.38 -2.33 -11.74
C GLY A 90 11.97 -3.71 -11.91
N GLY A 91 11.12 -4.74 -11.77
CA GLY A 91 11.54 -6.12 -11.77
C GLY A 91 11.59 -6.76 -10.39
N ASP A 92 11.41 -5.98 -9.33
CA ASP A 92 11.35 -6.49 -7.95
C ASP A 92 9.90 -6.86 -7.60
N GLY A 93 9.43 -8.00 -8.12
CA GLY A 93 8.07 -8.47 -7.83
C GLY A 93 7.00 -7.57 -8.44
N ILE A 94 6.16 -6.97 -7.60
CA ILE A 94 5.08 -6.08 -8.06
C ILE A 94 5.58 -4.70 -8.47
N VAL A 95 6.82 -4.36 -8.13
CA VAL A 95 7.41 -3.08 -8.51
C VAL A 95 7.84 -3.14 -9.98
N VAL A 96 7.32 -2.22 -10.77
CA VAL A 96 7.65 -2.08 -12.18
C VAL A 96 8.01 -0.63 -12.46
N LYS A 97 8.56 -0.38 -13.62
CA LYS A 97 8.97 0.98 -13.99
C LYS A 97 7.75 1.90 -14.04
N GLY A 98 7.85 3.01 -13.31
CA GLY A 98 6.81 4.02 -13.24
C GLY A 98 5.84 3.78 -12.09
N VAL A 99 5.60 4.82 -11.27
CA VAL A 99 4.72 4.73 -10.10
C VAL A 99 3.30 4.34 -10.48
N GLU A 100 2.78 4.85 -11.57
CA GLU A 100 1.43 4.52 -12.04
C GLU A 100 1.29 3.04 -12.40
N ASN A 101 2.32 2.45 -12.98
CA ASN A 101 2.30 1.03 -13.33
C ASN A 101 2.38 0.14 -12.09
N THR A 102 3.15 0.54 -11.08
CA THR A 102 3.20 -0.18 -9.80
C THR A 102 1.84 -0.09 -9.08
N ILE A 103 1.23 1.09 -9.05
CA ILE A 103 -0.11 1.26 -8.49
C ILE A 103 -1.12 0.38 -9.21
N ARG A 104 -1.02 0.30 -10.53
CA ARG A 104 -1.93 -0.54 -11.34
C ARG A 104 -1.74 -2.02 -11.02
N ASN A 105 -0.52 -2.48 -10.83
CA ASN A 105 -0.24 -3.87 -10.42
C ASN A 105 -0.85 -4.17 -9.06
N ILE A 106 -0.73 -3.25 -8.10
CA ILE A 106 -1.33 -3.41 -6.77
C ILE A 106 -2.85 -3.44 -6.89
N GLY A 107 -3.44 -2.59 -7.73
CA GLY A 107 -4.87 -2.60 -7.98
C GLY A 107 -5.36 -3.92 -8.55
N THR A 108 -4.63 -4.50 -9.49
CA THR A 108 -4.96 -5.81 -10.05
C THR A 108 -4.88 -6.90 -8.97
N LEU A 109 -3.83 -6.90 -8.17
CA LEU A 109 -3.69 -7.84 -7.06
C LEU A 109 -4.84 -7.69 -6.07
N ALA A 110 -5.18 -6.46 -5.71
CA ALA A 110 -6.22 -6.18 -4.72
C ALA A 110 -7.63 -6.53 -5.23
N SER A 111 -7.92 -6.30 -6.50
CA SER A 111 -9.27 -6.53 -7.04
C SER A 111 -9.46 -7.95 -7.57
N GLU A 112 -8.47 -8.51 -8.23
CA GLU A 112 -8.58 -9.84 -8.87
C GLU A 112 -7.84 -10.92 -8.09
N GLY A 113 -6.58 -10.66 -7.74
CA GLY A 113 -5.73 -11.66 -7.09
C GLY A 113 -6.16 -12.00 -5.68
N MET A 114 -6.88 -11.10 -5.01
CA MET A 114 -7.30 -11.28 -3.62
C MET A 114 -8.71 -11.87 -3.46
N ARG A 115 -9.40 -12.22 -4.55
CA ARG A 115 -10.78 -12.72 -4.46
C ARG A 115 -10.92 -13.93 -3.55
N GLU A 116 -10.11 -14.94 -3.76
CA GLU A 116 -10.18 -16.16 -2.93
C GLU A 116 -9.70 -15.90 -1.51
N THR A 117 -8.68 -15.08 -1.34
CA THR A 117 -8.20 -14.67 -0.03
C THR A 117 -9.31 -13.93 0.72
N ASP A 118 -9.97 -13.01 0.05
CA ASP A 118 -11.08 -12.23 0.61
C ASP A 118 -12.22 -13.14 1.07
N ARG A 119 -12.63 -14.08 0.21
CA ARG A 119 -13.66 -15.07 0.54
C ARG A 119 -13.26 -15.94 1.72
N THR A 120 -12.00 -16.36 1.76
CA THR A 120 -11.47 -17.17 2.86
C THR A 120 -11.52 -16.42 4.17
N ILE A 121 -11.08 -15.17 4.18
CA ILE A 121 -11.11 -14.31 5.37
C ILE A 121 -12.54 -14.11 5.86
N ILE A 122 -13.47 -13.79 4.97
CA ILE A 122 -14.88 -13.60 5.33
C ILE A 122 -15.44 -14.88 5.96
N ARG A 123 -15.12 -16.03 5.39
CA ARG A 123 -15.55 -17.32 5.92
C ARG A 123 -15.03 -17.56 7.33
N MET A 124 -13.76 -17.26 7.56
CA MET A 124 -13.13 -17.37 8.87
C MET A 124 -13.81 -16.46 9.89
N MET A 125 -14.10 -15.22 9.51
CA MET A 125 -14.76 -14.26 10.39
C MET A 125 -16.17 -14.70 10.78
N ILE A 126 -16.89 -15.35 9.88
CA ILE A 126 -18.25 -15.86 10.16
C ILE A 126 -18.21 -17.08 11.08
N GLN A 127 -17.21 -17.93 10.97
CA GLN A 127 -17.08 -19.16 11.76
C GLN A 127 -16.59 -18.93 13.18
N GLU A 128 -16.07 -17.75 13.46
CA GLU A 128 -15.46 -17.44 14.73
C GLU A 128 -16.48 -16.91 15.72
N HIS A 129 -17.01 -17.78 16.53
CA HIS A 129 -17.81 -17.40 17.70
C HIS A 129 -18.07 -18.54 18.60
#